data_97f19f55d28f9000a62f23792a39bc34
#
_entry.id   97f19f55d28f9000a62f23792a39bc34
#
_cell.length_a   1.000
_cell.length_b   1.000
_cell.length_c   1.000
_cell.angle_alpha   90.00
_cell.angle_beta   90.00
_cell.angle_gamma   90.00
#
_symmetry.space_group_name_H-M   'P 1'
#
loop_
_entity.id
_entity.type
_entity.pdbx_description
1 polymer ?
#
loop_
_entity_poly.entity_id
_entity_poly.type
_entity_poly.pdbx_seq_one_letter_code
_entity_poly.pdbx_strand_id
1 'polypeptide(L)'
;YMITGLIKPNAGRIFLDEEEITDLPMYKRAKKGLGYLAQEASVFRKMSVENNILSVMEFSNMTKKERHKRLEELLDEFGLQGVRKSMGIQLSGGERRRCEIARALAIDPKFILLDEPFAGVDPIAVEDIQHIIANLKTKNIGIIITDHNVHETLAITDRAYLLYEGSILESGTAEVLANNPEVRKKYLGENFELRKAVLKEKKNAEGTTNRSENKIHKPKTAESKDLKSIPENGADIQSYSDKA
;
A
#
# COMPACT_ATOMS: atom_id res chain seq x y z
N TYR A 1 -2.95 -16.47 -9.74
CA TYR A 1 -2.02 -16.76 -10.84
C TYR A 1 -2.71 -17.13 -12.16
N MET A 2 -3.84 -17.86 -12.13
CA MET A 2 -4.63 -18.16 -13.34
C MET A 2 -5.22 -16.89 -13.95
N ILE A 3 -5.76 -15.97 -13.14
CA ILE A 3 -6.32 -14.70 -13.64
C ILE A 3 -5.22 -13.81 -14.23
N THR A 4 -4.02 -13.79 -13.64
CA THR A 4 -2.89 -13.01 -14.17
C THR A 4 -2.30 -13.62 -15.45
N GLY A 5 -2.49 -14.91 -15.69
CA GLY A 5 -1.91 -15.65 -16.82
C GLY A 5 -0.50 -16.17 -16.55
N LEU A 6 -0.08 -16.24 -15.28
CA LEU A 6 1.15 -16.91 -14.85
C LEU A 6 1.00 -18.44 -14.92
N ILE A 7 -0.19 -18.94 -14.65
CA ILE A 7 -0.53 -20.37 -14.72
C ILE A 7 -1.77 -20.53 -15.59
N LYS A 8 -1.75 -21.52 -16.48
CA LYS A 8 -2.91 -21.86 -17.30
C LYS A 8 -3.91 -22.69 -16.49
N PRO A 9 -5.22 -22.35 -16.49
CA PRO A 9 -6.23 -23.18 -15.82
C PRO A 9 -6.41 -24.51 -16.56
N ASN A 10 -6.67 -25.59 -15.79
CA ASN A 10 -6.95 -26.91 -16.37
C ASN A 10 -8.31 -26.97 -17.06
N ALA A 11 -9.27 -26.18 -16.55
CA ALA A 11 -10.61 -26.07 -17.07
C ALA A 11 -11.21 -24.70 -16.72
N GLY A 12 -12.33 -24.36 -17.34
CA GLY A 12 -12.99 -23.08 -17.15
C GLY A 12 -12.47 -21.98 -18.08
N ARG A 13 -13.10 -20.80 -18.01
CA ARG A 13 -12.79 -19.65 -18.84
C ARG A 13 -12.67 -18.40 -17.99
N ILE A 14 -11.80 -17.48 -18.41
CA ILE A 14 -11.56 -16.21 -17.74
C ILE A 14 -11.93 -15.10 -18.71
N PHE A 15 -12.76 -14.18 -18.24
CA PHE A 15 -13.21 -13.02 -18.99
C PHE A 15 -12.77 -11.73 -18.32
N LEU A 16 -12.41 -10.74 -19.11
CA LEU A 16 -12.23 -9.36 -18.68
C LEU A 16 -13.27 -8.54 -19.45
N ASP A 17 -14.24 -7.99 -18.75
CA ASP A 17 -15.48 -7.52 -19.33
C ASP A 17 -16.14 -8.65 -20.16
N GLU A 18 -16.42 -8.45 -21.44
CA GLU A 18 -17.00 -9.46 -22.33
C GLU A 18 -15.95 -10.25 -23.14
N GLU A 19 -14.67 -9.92 -22.98
CA GLU A 19 -13.59 -10.52 -23.74
C GLU A 19 -12.99 -11.71 -23.02
N GLU A 20 -12.93 -12.87 -23.69
CA GLU A 20 -12.24 -14.03 -23.15
C GLU A 20 -10.71 -13.85 -23.21
N ILE A 21 -10.07 -14.00 -22.05
CA ILE A 21 -8.61 -13.83 -21.86
C ILE A 21 -7.91 -15.11 -21.43
N THR A 22 -8.60 -16.26 -21.43
CA THR A 22 -8.11 -17.54 -20.88
C THR A 22 -6.74 -17.93 -21.42
N ASP A 23 -6.55 -17.83 -22.75
CA ASP A 23 -5.30 -18.22 -23.41
C ASP A 23 -4.33 -17.04 -23.63
N LEU A 24 -4.69 -15.84 -23.19
CA LEU A 24 -3.81 -14.69 -23.34
C LEU A 24 -2.66 -14.72 -22.31
N PRO A 25 -1.41 -14.52 -22.74
CA PRO A 25 -0.29 -14.39 -21.83
C PRO A 25 -0.39 -13.10 -21.00
N MET A 26 0.28 -13.08 -19.84
CA MET A 26 0.22 -12.00 -18.85
C MET A 26 0.38 -10.59 -19.45
N TYR A 27 1.34 -10.38 -20.35
CA TYR A 27 1.59 -9.07 -20.95
C TYR A 27 0.43 -8.56 -21.82
N LYS A 28 -0.32 -9.47 -22.47
CA LYS A 28 -1.52 -9.11 -23.24
C LYS A 28 -2.67 -8.74 -22.31
N ARG A 29 -2.82 -9.46 -21.18
CA ARG A 29 -3.82 -9.11 -20.15
C ARG A 29 -3.50 -7.76 -19.51
N ALA A 30 -2.23 -7.47 -19.23
CA ALA A 30 -1.79 -6.17 -18.74
C ALA A 30 -2.15 -5.03 -19.72
N LYS A 31 -1.93 -5.21 -21.04
CA LYS A 31 -2.33 -4.23 -22.06
C LYS A 31 -3.84 -4.02 -22.15
N LYS A 32 -4.65 -4.98 -21.71
CA LYS A 32 -6.12 -4.85 -21.63
C LYS A 32 -6.60 -4.17 -20.35
N GLY A 33 -5.68 -3.79 -19.46
CA GLY A 33 -5.97 -3.08 -18.24
C GLY A 33 -6.03 -3.96 -16.98
N LEU A 34 -5.37 -5.13 -16.99
CA LEU A 34 -5.25 -5.96 -15.79
C LEU A 34 -3.93 -5.67 -15.08
N GLY A 35 -3.96 -4.94 -13.96
CA GLY A 35 -2.83 -4.72 -13.06
C GLY A 35 -2.62 -5.90 -12.12
N TYR A 36 -1.38 -6.11 -11.68
CA TYR A 36 -1.05 -7.15 -10.71
C TYR A 36 0.02 -6.67 -9.73
N LEU A 37 -0.27 -6.81 -8.46
CA LEU A 37 0.67 -6.60 -7.35
C LEU A 37 0.99 -7.96 -6.74
N ALA A 38 2.21 -8.43 -6.93
CA ALA A 38 2.67 -9.70 -6.41
C ALA A 38 2.82 -9.67 -4.87
N GLN A 39 2.73 -10.84 -4.25
CA GLN A 39 3.01 -11.05 -2.83
C GLN A 39 4.46 -10.67 -2.50
N GLU A 40 5.41 -11.16 -3.30
CA GLU A 40 6.81 -10.85 -3.11
C GLU A 40 7.17 -9.43 -3.57
N ALA A 41 8.18 -8.84 -2.92
CA ALA A 41 8.68 -7.53 -3.26
C ALA A 41 9.15 -7.46 -4.72
N SER A 42 8.46 -6.63 -5.51
CA SER A 42 8.68 -6.50 -6.95
C SER A 42 9.39 -5.21 -7.35
N VAL A 43 9.73 -4.35 -6.38
CA VAL A 43 10.44 -3.10 -6.65
C VAL A 43 11.82 -3.36 -7.25
N PHE A 44 12.21 -2.61 -8.26
CA PHE A 44 13.56 -2.65 -8.81
C PHE A 44 14.55 -2.01 -7.81
N ARG A 45 15.27 -2.86 -7.09
CA ARG A 45 16.10 -2.48 -5.93
C ARG A 45 17.18 -1.43 -6.24
N LYS A 46 17.73 -1.45 -7.47
CA LYS A 46 18.80 -0.55 -7.95
C LYS A 46 18.26 0.64 -8.76
N MET A 47 16.96 0.89 -8.75
CA MET A 47 16.33 2.05 -9.38
C MET A 47 15.73 2.95 -8.30
N SER A 48 15.66 4.26 -8.56
CA SER A 48 14.96 5.20 -7.70
C SER A 48 13.43 4.93 -7.73
N VAL A 49 12.70 5.47 -6.76
CA VAL A 49 11.23 5.41 -6.73
C VAL A 49 10.62 5.96 -8.02
N GLU A 50 11.06 7.16 -8.45
CA GLU A 50 10.56 7.76 -9.70
C GLU A 50 10.85 6.88 -10.92
N ASN A 51 12.05 6.28 -11.00
CA ASN A 51 12.40 5.41 -12.11
C ASN A 51 11.65 4.06 -12.06
N ASN A 52 11.36 3.54 -10.88
CA ASN A 52 10.48 2.39 -10.72
C ASN A 52 9.08 2.63 -11.33
N ILE A 53 8.50 3.82 -11.08
CA ILE A 53 7.18 4.19 -11.59
C ILE A 53 7.25 4.49 -13.10
N LEU A 54 8.26 5.25 -13.54
CA LEU A 54 8.43 5.61 -14.96
C LEU A 54 8.67 4.39 -15.84
N SER A 55 9.37 3.36 -15.34
CA SER A 55 9.76 2.18 -16.15
C SER A 55 8.60 1.46 -16.82
N VAL A 56 7.44 1.38 -16.14
CA VAL A 56 6.25 0.72 -16.71
C VAL A 56 5.51 1.61 -17.70
N MET A 57 5.61 2.93 -17.55
CA MET A 57 4.99 3.88 -18.48
C MET A 57 5.72 3.94 -19.84
N GLU A 58 6.96 3.46 -19.92
CA GLU A 58 7.70 3.40 -21.19
C GLU A 58 7.04 2.45 -22.19
N PHE A 59 6.29 1.46 -21.71
CA PHE A 59 5.54 0.51 -22.55
C PHE A 59 4.11 0.99 -22.88
N SER A 60 3.73 2.19 -22.42
CA SER A 60 2.45 2.83 -22.74
C SER A 60 2.58 3.77 -23.95
N ASN A 61 1.44 4.21 -24.47
CA ASN A 61 1.39 5.22 -25.54
C ASN A 61 1.51 6.67 -25.01
N MET A 62 1.81 6.87 -23.74
CA MET A 62 1.94 8.19 -23.12
C MET A 62 3.15 8.95 -23.68
N THR A 63 2.96 10.23 -23.98
CA THR A 63 4.06 11.16 -24.28
C THR A 63 4.94 11.39 -23.04
N LYS A 64 6.16 11.89 -23.24
CA LYS A 64 7.05 12.20 -22.13
C LYS A 64 6.43 13.20 -21.12
N LYS A 65 5.64 14.15 -21.61
CA LYS A 65 4.93 15.14 -20.77
C LYS A 65 3.85 14.48 -19.92
N GLU A 66 3.06 13.60 -20.51
CA GLU A 66 2.02 12.85 -19.80
C GLU A 66 2.60 11.92 -18.74
N ARG A 67 3.69 11.19 -19.06
CA ARG A 67 4.39 10.35 -18.07
C ARG A 67 4.88 11.16 -16.87
N HIS A 68 5.45 12.34 -17.09
CA HIS A 68 5.90 13.20 -15.99
C HIS A 68 4.74 13.71 -15.16
N LYS A 69 3.66 14.16 -15.80
CA LYS A 69 2.45 14.58 -15.08
C LYS A 69 1.91 13.43 -14.22
N ARG A 70 1.77 12.23 -14.81
CA ARG A 70 1.28 11.05 -14.11
C ARG A 70 2.21 10.62 -12.98
N LEU A 71 3.53 10.75 -13.15
CA LEU A 71 4.51 10.50 -12.10
C LEU A 71 4.28 11.41 -10.89
N GLU A 72 4.13 12.73 -11.10
CA GLU A 72 3.90 13.67 -10.00
C GLU A 72 2.60 13.36 -9.26
N GLU A 73 1.51 13.08 -9.99
CA GLU A 73 0.24 12.66 -9.40
C GLU A 73 0.39 11.43 -8.50
N LEU A 74 1.11 10.41 -8.97
CA LEU A 74 1.33 9.18 -8.21
C LEU A 74 2.25 9.40 -7.01
N LEU A 75 3.32 10.19 -7.16
CA LEU A 75 4.22 10.50 -6.04
C LEU A 75 3.49 11.24 -4.91
N ASP A 76 2.60 12.17 -5.26
CA ASP A 76 1.79 12.92 -4.29
C ASP A 76 0.73 12.02 -3.65
N GLU A 77 -0.03 11.28 -4.46
CA GLU A 77 -1.11 10.42 -4.00
C GLU A 77 -0.61 9.34 -3.01
N PHE A 78 0.57 8.77 -3.28
CA PHE A 78 1.16 7.69 -2.47
C PHE A 78 2.14 8.19 -1.40
N GLY A 79 2.27 9.52 -1.23
CA GLY A 79 3.19 10.11 -0.24
C GLY A 79 4.65 9.71 -0.45
N LEU A 80 5.08 9.63 -1.71
CA LEU A 80 6.42 9.18 -2.11
C LEU A 80 7.37 10.32 -2.50
N GLN A 81 6.93 11.59 -2.45
CA GLN A 81 7.77 12.74 -2.82
C GLN A 81 9.07 12.81 -2.02
N GLY A 82 8.99 12.59 -0.70
CA GLY A 82 10.15 12.63 0.18
C GLY A 82 11.23 11.59 -0.14
N VAL A 83 10.84 10.47 -0.76
CA VAL A 83 11.73 9.34 -1.10
C VAL A 83 11.89 9.13 -2.60
N ARG A 84 11.44 10.10 -3.44
CA ARG A 84 11.42 9.95 -4.91
C ARG A 84 12.78 9.54 -5.53
N LYS A 85 13.87 10.03 -4.96
CA LYS A 85 15.25 9.74 -5.39
C LYS A 85 15.89 8.55 -4.66
N SER A 86 15.27 8.04 -3.61
CA SER A 86 15.76 6.89 -2.86
C SER A 86 15.71 5.63 -3.73
N MET A 87 16.73 4.79 -3.61
CA MET A 87 16.76 3.49 -4.31
C MET A 87 15.75 2.51 -3.68
N GLY A 88 15.18 1.62 -4.47
CA GLY A 88 14.22 0.63 -4.00
C GLY A 88 14.72 -0.23 -2.83
N ILE A 89 16.04 -0.45 -2.74
CA ILE A 89 16.66 -1.20 -1.62
C ILE A 89 16.63 -0.42 -0.29
N GLN A 90 16.51 0.91 -0.32
CA GLN A 90 16.56 1.80 0.84
C GLN A 90 15.17 2.03 1.47
N LEU A 91 14.12 1.60 0.78
CA LEU A 91 12.74 1.84 1.20
C LEU A 91 12.35 0.95 2.39
N SER A 92 11.63 1.54 3.35
CA SER A 92 10.90 0.79 4.37
C SER A 92 9.85 -0.13 3.73
N GLY A 93 9.32 -1.09 4.50
CA GLY A 93 8.27 -2.00 4.02
C GLY A 93 7.06 -1.26 3.45
N GLY A 94 6.56 -0.25 4.17
CA GLY A 94 5.42 0.56 3.75
C GLY A 94 5.71 1.42 2.52
N GLU A 95 6.86 2.12 2.48
CA GLU A 95 7.26 2.91 1.30
C GLU A 95 7.42 2.04 0.06
N ARG A 96 8.04 0.87 0.24
CA ARG A 96 8.18 -0.11 -0.84
C ARG A 96 6.83 -0.54 -1.38
N ARG A 97 5.89 -0.92 -0.49
CA ARG A 97 4.55 -1.36 -0.90
C ARG A 97 3.78 -0.26 -1.61
N ARG A 98 3.84 0.98 -1.11
CA ARG A 98 3.25 2.13 -1.79
C ARG A 98 3.86 2.38 -3.17
N CYS A 99 5.18 2.24 -3.32
CA CYS A 99 5.86 2.36 -4.61
C CYS A 99 5.41 1.26 -5.60
N GLU A 100 5.24 0.03 -5.15
CA GLU A 100 4.77 -1.09 -5.96
C GLU A 100 3.32 -0.89 -6.44
N ILE A 101 2.44 -0.41 -5.56
CA ILE A 101 1.05 -0.07 -5.91
C ILE A 101 1.04 1.09 -6.91
N ALA A 102 1.78 2.17 -6.65
CA ALA A 102 1.90 3.31 -7.55
C ALA A 102 2.37 2.88 -8.95
N ARG A 103 3.35 1.97 -9.01
CA ARG A 103 3.84 1.38 -10.26
C ARG A 103 2.76 0.57 -10.98
N ALA A 104 1.99 -0.24 -10.26
CA ALA A 104 0.90 -1.02 -10.85
C ALA A 104 -0.23 -0.14 -11.40
N LEU A 105 -0.42 1.05 -10.83
CA LEU A 105 -1.43 2.03 -11.25
C LEU A 105 -0.93 3.02 -12.33
N ALA A 106 0.35 2.99 -12.65
CA ALA A 106 0.96 3.97 -13.54
C ALA A 106 0.40 3.92 -14.98
N ILE A 107 -0.15 2.79 -15.39
CA ILE A 107 -0.74 2.57 -16.72
C ILE A 107 -2.27 2.55 -16.71
N ASP A 108 -2.90 3.12 -15.68
CA ASP A 108 -4.35 3.24 -15.51
C ASP A 108 -5.10 1.91 -15.75
N PRO A 109 -4.88 0.89 -14.94
CA PRO A 109 -5.56 -0.39 -15.10
C PRO A 109 -7.07 -0.26 -14.84
N LYS A 110 -7.88 -1.08 -15.54
CA LYS A 110 -9.32 -1.25 -15.25
C LYS A 110 -9.55 -2.08 -14.00
N PHE A 111 -8.72 -3.10 -13.82
CA PHE A 111 -8.73 -4.01 -12.68
C PHE A 111 -7.33 -4.18 -12.11
N ILE A 112 -7.22 -4.32 -10.80
CA ILE A 112 -5.97 -4.64 -10.13
C ILE A 112 -6.17 -5.85 -9.22
N LEU A 113 -5.26 -6.82 -9.33
CA LEU A 113 -5.16 -7.95 -8.42
C LEU A 113 -4.06 -7.66 -7.40
N LEU A 114 -4.40 -7.70 -6.14
CA LEU A 114 -3.52 -7.48 -5.00
C LEU A 114 -3.33 -8.81 -4.26
N ASP A 115 -2.13 -9.37 -4.37
CA ASP A 115 -1.80 -10.64 -3.75
C ASP A 115 -1.09 -10.37 -2.42
N GLU A 116 -1.74 -10.74 -1.32
CA GLU A 116 -1.33 -10.48 0.06
C GLU A 116 -0.78 -9.05 0.29
N PRO A 117 -1.59 -7.99 0.02
CA PRO A 117 -1.11 -6.61 0.08
C PRO A 117 -0.63 -6.18 1.46
N PHE A 118 -1.04 -6.87 2.52
CA PHE A 118 -0.69 -6.56 3.91
C PHE A 118 0.46 -7.39 4.45
N ALA A 119 0.98 -8.37 3.68
CA ALA A 119 2.05 -9.24 4.13
C ALA A 119 3.37 -8.50 4.38
N GLY A 120 3.95 -8.70 5.56
CA GLY A 120 5.24 -8.10 5.94
C GLY A 120 5.24 -6.58 6.06
N VAL A 121 4.08 -5.98 6.30
CA VAL A 121 3.90 -4.54 6.49
C VAL A 121 3.57 -4.27 7.96
N ASP A 122 4.10 -3.18 8.51
CA ASP A 122 3.77 -2.78 9.89
C ASP A 122 2.31 -2.28 10.00
N PRO A 123 1.68 -2.34 11.20
CA PRO A 123 0.27 -2.02 11.37
C PRO A 123 -0.12 -0.59 10.93
N ILE A 124 0.77 0.39 11.08
CA ILE A 124 0.48 1.78 10.68
C ILE A 124 0.43 1.86 9.15
N ALA A 125 1.38 1.21 8.47
CA ALA A 125 1.41 1.17 7.02
C ALA A 125 0.28 0.30 6.43
N VAL A 126 -0.28 -0.66 7.17
CA VAL A 126 -1.49 -1.40 6.76
C VAL A 126 -2.67 -0.45 6.66
N GLU A 127 -2.88 0.44 7.63
CA GLU A 127 -3.94 1.46 7.57
C GLU A 127 -3.78 2.37 6.34
N ASP A 128 -2.55 2.81 6.05
CA ASP A 128 -2.25 3.62 4.86
C ASP A 128 -2.62 2.88 3.57
N ILE A 129 -2.27 1.59 3.47
CA ILE A 129 -2.59 0.76 2.30
C ILE A 129 -4.10 0.55 2.17
N GLN A 130 -4.82 0.33 3.28
CA GLN A 130 -6.28 0.24 3.28
C GLN A 130 -6.92 1.53 2.75
N HIS A 131 -6.44 2.70 3.19
CA HIS A 131 -6.91 3.99 2.66
C HIS A 131 -6.64 4.14 1.16
N ILE A 132 -5.47 3.74 0.69
CA ILE A 132 -5.13 3.74 -0.73
C ILE A 132 -6.13 2.87 -1.50
N ILE A 133 -6.34 1.63 -1.07
CA ILE A 133 -7.25 0.68 -1.73
C ILE A 133 -8.68 1.23 -1.75
N ALA A 134 -9.15 1.81 -0.64
CA ALA A 134 -10.46 2.45 -0.58
C ALA A 134 -10.59 3.62 -1.58
N ASN A 135 -9.53 4.43 -1.74
CA ASN A 135 -9.51 5.52 -2.71
C ASN A 135 -9.54 5.01 -4.17
N LEU A 136 -8.94 3.85 -4.47
CA LEU A 136 -8.99 3.27 -5.81
C LEU A 136 -10.42 2.92 -6.25
N LYS A 137 -11.28 2.53 -5.32
CA LYS A 137 -12.71 2.28 -5.58
C LYS A 137 -13.40 3.54 -6.13
N THR A 138 -13.03 4.73 -5.63
CA THR A 138 -13.60 6.01 -6.11
C THR A 138 -13.17 6.36 -7.53
N LYS A 139 -12.08 5.74 -8.01
CA LYS A 139 -11.57 5.89 -9.39
C LYS A 139 -12.15 4.89 -10.37
N ASN A 140 -13.17 4.15 -9.97
CA ASN A 140 -13.81 3.12 -10.79
C ASN A 140 -12.85 2.00 -11.24
N ILE A 141 -11.87 1.67 -10.40
CA ILE A 141 -10.94 0.56 -10.62
C ILE A 141 -11.50 -0.66 -9.88
N GLY A 142 -11.71 -1.76 -10.59
CA GLY A 142 -12.08 -3.03 -9.98
C GLY A 142 -10.90 -3.63 -9.20
N ILE A 143 -11.13 -4.11 -7.97
CA ILE A 143 -10.06 -4.61 -7.11
C ILE A 143 -10.39 -6.03 -6.67
N ILE A 144 -9.44 -6.95 -6.88
CA ILE A 144 -9.46 -8.29 -6.30
C ILE A 144 -8.29 -8.41 -5.33
N ILE A 145 -8.59 -8.81 -4.09
CA ILE A 145 -7.60 -9.00 -3.03
C ILE A 145 -7.59 -10.47 -2.64
N THR A 146 -6.42 -11.08 -2.59
CA THR A 146 -6.18 -12.36 -1.92
C THR A 146 -5.36 -12.09 -0.67
N ASP A 147 -5.83 -12.50 0.49
CA ASP A 147 -5.09 -12.33 1.74
C ASP A 147 -5.58 -13.34 2.79
N HIS A 148 -4.71 -13.73 3.68
CA HIS A 148 -5.02 -14.53 4.85
C HIS A 148 -5.35 -13.68 6.09
N ASN A 149 -5.08 -12.37 6.05
CA ASN A 149 -5.45 -11.42 7.10
C ASN A 149 -6.92 -11.00 6.94
N VAL A 150 -7.80 -11.79 7.53
CA VAL A 150 -9.25 -11.64 7.35
C VAL A 150 -9.77 -10.30 7.86
N HIS A 151 -9.30 -9.85 9.02
CA HIS A 151 -9.75 -8.60 9.63
C HIS A 151 -9.51 -7.41 8.70
N GLU A 152 -8.29 -7.29 8.18
CA GLU A 152 -7.89 -6.18 7.34
C GLU A 152 -8.57 -6.22 5.97
N THR A 153 -8.75 -7.44 5.44
CA THR A 153 -9.37 -7.63 4.13
C THR A 153 -10.87 -7.39 4.16
N LEU A 154 -11.59 -7.95 5.13
CA LEU A 154 -13.03 -7.76 5.25
C LEU A 154 -13.43 -6.31 5.58
N ALA A 155 -12.53 -5.54 6.22
CA ALA A 155 -12.78 -4.14 6.53
C ALA A 155 -12.92 -3.24 5.28
N ILE A 156 -12.34 -3.63 4.14
CA ILE A 156 -12.27 -2.81 2.92
C ILE A 156 -12.96 -3.43 1.70
N THR A 157 -13.41 -4.69 1.77
CA THR A 157 -14.05 -5.39 0.66
C THR A 157 -15.57 -5.25 0.69
N ASP A 158 -16.20 -5.15 -0.48
CA ASP A 158 -17.67 -5.14 -0.62
C ASP A 158 -18.24 -6.56 -0.60
N ARG A 159 -17.46 -7.52 -1.14
CA ARG A 159 -17.81 -8.92 -1.20
C ARG A 159 -16.56 -9.78 -1.06
N ALA A 160 -16.66 -10.87 -0.34
CA ALA A 160 -15.57 -11.82 -0.19
C ALA A 160 -16.04 -13.25 -0.52
N TYR A 161 -15.09 -14.05 -0.95
CA TYR A 161 -15.22 -15.49 -1.21
C TYR A 161 -14.24 -16.21 -0.31
N LEU A 162 -14.75 -17.06 0.56
CA LEU A 162 -13.92 -17.85 1.45
C LEU A 162 -13.60 -19.19 0.80
N LEU A 163 -12.32 -19.40 0.48
CA LEU A 163 -11.84 -20.67 -0.06
C LEU A 163 -11.36 -21.56 1.08
N TYR A 164 -11.86 -22.77 1.09
CA TYR A 164 -11.47 -23.81 2.06
C TYR A 164 -11.34 -25.16 1.34
N GLU A 165 -10.20 -25.83 1.52
CA GLU A 165 -9.92 -27.15 0.89
C GLU A 165 -10.21 -27.20 -0.62
N GLY A 166 -9.84 -26.12 -1.34
CA GLY A 166 -9.97 -26.04 -2.81
C GLY A 166 -11.39 -25.72 -3.33
N SER A 167 -12.36 -25.46 -2.44
CA SER A 167 -13.73 -25.08 -2.80
C SER A 167 -14.15 -23.77 -2.13
N ILE A 168 -15.21 -23.13 -2.66
CA ILE A 168 -15.81 -21.96 -2.02
C ILE A 168 -16.69 -22.46 -0.89
N LEU A 169 -16.28 -22.18 0.35
CA LEU A 169 -17.06 -22.50 1.55
C LEU A 169 -18.28 -21.57 1.68
N GLU A 170 -18.07 -20.27 1.50
CA GLU A 170 -19.10 -19.24 1.60
C GLU A 170 -18.71 -18.00 0.79
N SER A 171 -19.72 -17.20 0.40
CA SER A 171 -19.48 -15.90 -0.25
C SER A 171 -20.54 -14.88 0.15
N GLY A 172 -20.13 -13.62 0.32
CA GLY A 172 -21.06 -12.56 0.73
C GLY A 172 -20.34 -11.31 1.19
N THR A 173 -21.10 -10.42 1.86
CA THR A 173 -20.51 -9.28 2.56
C THR A 173 -19.76 -9.74 3.80
N ALA A 174 -18.97 -8.84 4.37
CA ALA A 174 -18.23 -9.12 5.61
C ALA A 174 -19.18 -9.56 6.75
N GLU A 175 -20.36 -8.95 6.85
CA GLU A 175 -21.37 -9.28 7.86
C GLU A 175 -21.94 -10.69 7.65
N VAL A 176 -22.20 -11.08 6.39
CA VAL A 176 -22.70 -12.44 6.07
C VAL A 176 -21.69 -13.49 6.50
N LEU A 177 -20.42 -13.29 6.17
CA LEU A 177 -19.36 -14.22 6.53
C LEU A 177 -19.11 -14.28 8.04
N ALA A 178 -19.09 -13.13 8.71
CA ALA A 178 -18.86 -13.04 10.15
C ALA A 178 -19.97 -13.69 10.99
N ASN A 179 -21.21 -13.73 10.47
CA ASN A 179 -22.35 -14.32 11.15
C ASN A 179 -22.62 -15.79 10.80
N ASN A 180 -21.91 -16.34 9.81
CA ASN A 180 -22.07 -17.74 9.42
C ASN A 180 -21.37 -18.66 10.45
N PRO A 181 -22.12 -19.58 11.13
CA PRO A 181 -21.54 -20.47 12.15
C PRO A 181 -20.47 -21.41 11.60
N GLU A 182 -20.62 -21.90 10.36
CA GLU A 182 -19.64 -22.79 9.74
C GLU A 182 -18.34 -22.06 9.41
N VAL A 183 -18.43 -20.82 8.90
CA VAL A 183 -17.29 -19.94 8.64
C VAL A 183 -16.55 -19.64 9.95
N ARG A 184 -17.28 -19.31 11.02
CA ARG A 184 -16.66 -19.09 12.34
C ARG A 184 -15.94 -20.32 12.84
N LYS A 185 -16.59 -21.47 12.78
CA LYS A 185 -15.99 -22.73 13.28
C LYS A 185 -14.75 -23.17 12.51
N LYS A 186 -14.76 -23.03 11.17
CA LYS A 186 -13.70 -23.56 10.31
C LYS A 186 -12.57 -22.56 10.03
N TYR A 187 -12.85 -21.24 10.09
CA TYR A 187 -11.92 -20.26 9.56
C TYR A 187 -11.71 -19.04 10.48
N LEU A 188 -12.78 -18.37 10.93
CA LEU A 188 -12.64 -17.10 11.66
C LEU A 188 -12.32 -17.28 13.14
N GLY A 189 -12.76 -18.39 13.76
CA GLY A 189 -12.79 -18.58 15.19
C GLY A 189 -14.05 -18.00 15.86
N GLU A 190 -14.41 -18.53 17.02
CA GLU A 190 -15.66 -18.16 17.71
C GLU A 190 -15.67 -16.70 18.19
N ASN A 191 -14.50 -16.17 18.55
CA ASN A 191 -14.33 -14.81 19.08
C ASN A 191 -14.06 -13.75 18.00
N PHE A 192 -14.29 -14.06 16.74
CA PHE A 192 -14.07 -13.11 15.65
C PHE A 192 -15.05 -11.94 15.74
N GLU A 193 -14.50 -10.72 15.74
CA GLU A 193 -15.27 -9.48 15.69
C GLU A 193 -14.91 -8.69 14.42
N LEU A 194 -15.92 -8.19 13.74
CA LEU A 194 -15.77 -7.43 12.51
C LEU A 194 -15.31 -6.00 12.86
N ARG A 195 -14.09 -5.64 12.46
CA ARG A 195 -13.60 -4.27 12.56
C ARG A 195 -14.00 -3.52 11.29
N LYS A 196 -14.76 -2.42 11.44
CA LYS A 196 -14.98 -1.49 10.33
C LYS A 196 -13.74 -0.62 10.18
N ALA A 197 -13.20 -0.53 8.96
CA ALA A 197 -12.15 0.44 8.68
C ALA A 197 -12.68 1.85 8.99
N VAL A 198 -12.03 2.55 9.90
CA VAL A 198 -12.34 3.95 10.19
C VAL A 198 -11.73 4.77 9.05
N LEU A 199 -12.48 4.96 7.98
CA LEU A 199 -12.16 5.92 6.95
C LEU A 199 -12.23 7.31 7.58
N LYS A 200 -11.11 7.83 8.06
CA LYS A 200 -11.01 9.22 8.49
C LYS A 200 -11.19 10.08 7.26
N GLU A 201 -12.39 10.67 7.09
CA GLU A 201 -12.58 11.78 6.19
C GLU A 201 -11.55 12.86 6.56
N LYS A 202 -10.61 13.15 5.69
CA LYS A 202 -9.81 14.38 5.79
C LYS A 202 -10.80 15.52 5.60
N LYS A 203 -11.31 16.09 6.70
CA LYS A 203 -11.93 17.40 6.68
C LYS A 203 -10.89 18.37 6.17
N ASN A 204 -11.13 18.88 4.98
CA ASN A 204 -10.42 20.01 4.40
C ASN A 204 -10.44 21.15 5.43
N ALA A 205 -9.27 21.44 5.99
CA ALA A 205 -9.06 22.66 6.75
C ALA A 205 -8.87 23.80 5.74
N GLU A 206 -9.97 24.24 5.11
CA GLU A 206 -10.03 25.53 4.47
C GLU A 206 -10.59 26.55 5.47
N GLY A 207 -9.71 27.46 5.82
CA GLY A 207 -9.94 28.85 6.08
C GLY A 207 -11.05 29.27 7.03
N THR A 208 -10.65 29.70 8.22
CA THR A 208 -11.24 30.92 8.78
C THR A 208 -10.18 31.66 9.60
N THR A 209 -9.55 32.61 8.94
CA THR A 209 -8.89 33.73 9.60
C THR A 209 -9.95 34.53 10.34
N ASN A 210 -9.90 34.49 11.64
CA ASN A 210 -10.50 35.54 12.48
C ASN A 210 -9.42 36.15 13.36
N ARG A 211 -9.05 37.36 13.00
CA ARG A 211 -8.38 38.32 13.84
C ARG A 211 -9.19 38.54 15.11
N SER A 212 -8.58 38.39 16.22
CA SER A 212 -8.89 39.20 17.42
C SER A 212 -7.60 39.47 18.16
N GLU A 213 -7.32 40.75 18.17
CA GLU A 213 -6.31 41.45 18.95
C GLU A 213 -6.49 41.16 20.43
N ASN A 214 -5.46 40.85 21.18
CA ASN A 214 -4.99 41.72 22.27
C ASN A 214 -4.06 41.02 23.26
N LYS A 215 -3.10 41.83 23.64
CA LYS A 215 -2.38 41.99 24.92
C LYS A 215 -1.03 41.27 25.07
N ILE A 216 -0.08 42.13 24.82
CA ILE A 216 1.29 42.16 25.30
C ILE A 216 1.36 41.87 26.80
N HIS A 217 2.10 40.85 27.20
CA HIS A 217 2.67 40.74 28.56
C HIS A 217 4.16 40.41 28.45
N LYS A 218 5.01 41.37 28.91
CA LYS A 218 6.47 41.25 29.00
C LYS A 218 6.84 40.28 30.12
N PRO A 219 7.85 39.44 29.94
CA PRO A 219 8.42 38.67 31.07
C PRO A 219 9.48 39.47 31.79
N LYS A 220 9.44 39.38 33.12
CA LYS A 220 10.45 39.87 34.07
C LYS A 220 11.72 39.03 34.03
N THR A 221 12.85 39.74 34.04
CA THR A 221 14.21 39.28 34.29
C THR A 221 14.38 38.72 35.70
N ALA A 222 15.12 37.62 35.82
CA ALA A 222 15.89 37.24 37.03
C ALA A 222 17.05 36.34 36.56
N GLU A 223 18.19 36.87 36.52
CA GLU A 223 19.40 36.77 37.36
C GLU A 223 20.10 35.40 37.37
N SER A 224 21.34 35.48 36.86
CA SER A 224 22.43 34.53 36.87
C SER A 224 22.79 34.00 38.25
N LYS A 225 23.16 32.74 38.39
CA LYS A 225 24.27 32.31 39.26
C LYS A 225 24.92 31.00 38.77
N ASP A 226 26.19 31.15 38.56
CA ASP A 226 27.36 30.34 38.92
C ASP A 226 27.67 29.00 38.20
N LEU A 227 28.76 29.14 37.52
CA LEU A 227 29.72 28.09 37.10
C LEU A 227 30.13 27.20 38.30
N LYS A 228 30.29 25.90 38.06
CA LYS A 228 31.47 25.12 38.53
C LYS A 228 31.73 23.89 37.65
N SER A 229 32.84 23.97 36.96
CA SER A 229 34.01 23.08 36.91
C SER A 229 33.81 21.59 36.52
N ILE A 230 34.43 21.31 35.39
CA ILE A 230 34.89 20.05 34.77
C ILE A 230 35.83 19.30 35.74
N PRO A 231 35.94 17.95 35.64
CA PRO A 231 37.24 17.44 35.22
C PRO A 231 37.21 16.45 34.07
N GLU A 232 38.19 16.62 33.20
CA GLU A 232 38.72 15.65 32.23
C GLU A 232 39.35 14.45 32.95
N ASN A 233 39.17 13.27 32.33
CA ASN A 233 40.09 12.13 32.28
C ASN A 233 39.52 11.24 31.19
N GLY A 234 40.13 10.91 30.11
CA GLY A 234 41.47 10.56 29.74
C GLY A 234 41.63 9.04 29.72
N ALA A 235 42.02 8.51 28.58
CA ALA A 235 42.46 7.12 28.30
C ALA A 235 41.34 6.11 28.05
N ASP A 236 41.33 5.16 27.10
CA ASP A 236 42.40 4.68 26.22
C ASP A 236 41.74 3.97 25.01
N ILE A 237 42.41 4.14 23.87
CA ILE A 237 42.16 3.38 22.62
C ILE A 237 42.85 2.04 22.77
N GLN A 238 42.17 0.95 22.56
CA GLN A 238 42.82 -0.30 22.20
C GLN A 238 42.05 -1.08 21.12
N SER A 239 42.75 -1.21 20.02
CA SER A 239 42.52 -2.02 18.85
C SER A 239 42.17 -3.48 19.12
N TYR A 240 41.21 -4.02 18.37
CA TYR A 240 41.21 -5.43 18.01
C TYR A 240 41.04 -5.57 16.50
N SER A 241 42.14 -5.83 15.85
CA SER A 241 42.20 -6.46 14.54
C SER A 241 42.39 -7.97 14.74
N ASP A 242 41.87 -8.73 13.76
CA ASP A 242 42.20 -10.10 13.39
C ASP A 242 41.63 -11.26 14.26
N LYS A 243 40.73 -12.02 13.66
CA LYS A 243 40.94 -13.39 13.15
C LYS A 243 39.61 -14.11 12.79
N ALA A 244 39.72 -14.76 11.63
CA ALA A 244 38.97 -15.88 11.02
C ALA A 244 37.67 -15.54 10.35
#